data_6d082b7226b586be94f3069dbb9757f3
#
_entry.id   6d082b7226b586be94f3069dbb9757f3
#
_cell.length_a   1.000
_cell.length_b   1.000
_cell.length_c   1.000
_cell.angle_alpha   90.00
_cell.angle_beta   90.00
_cell.angle_gamma   90.00
#
_symmetry.space_group_name_H-M   'P 1'
#
loop_
_entity.id
_entity.type
_entity.pdbx_description
1 polymer ?
#
loop_
_entity_poly.entity_id
_entity_poly.type
_entity_poly.pdbx_seq_one_letter_code
_entity_poly.pdbx_strand_id
1 'polypeptide(L)'
;AALHNPSRRPLVELRFAICDNLLTLTALAKSKSWHKFDLTNCNCSTFPVDDSFKPDYNVWFQDVVDLKADSEWYSAYLQSFSLILLSWGFEADGTACKPAGSAGIWNGNVSRLYHMARSAWLFGCSQQLLALQLVAKLVSATACHSSSGFDHSVLLRFVIPVSIKNG
;
A
#
# COMPACT_ATOMS: atom_id res chain seq x y z
N ALA A 1 18.88 -20.27 14.08
CA ALA A 1 18.69 -20.78 12.71
C ALA A 1 17.42 -20.17 12.18
N ALA A 2 17.51 -19.33 11.12
CA ALA A 2 16.36 -18.80 10.45
C ALA A 2 15.60 -19.97 9.82
N LEU A 3 14.34 -20.16 10.23
CA LEU A 3 13.45 -21.15 9.63
C LEU A 3 13.21 -20.72 8.17
N HIS A 4 13.94 -21.33 7.26
CA HIS A 4 13.76 -21.13 5.84
C HIS A 4 12.46 -21.86 5.43
N ASN A 5 11.43 -21.11 5.12
CA ASN A 5 10.21 -21.68 4.55
C ASN A 5 10.48 -22.02 3.07
N PRO A 6 10.56 -23.31 2.68
CA PRO A 6 10.93 -23.70 1.33
C PRO A 6 9.90 -23.32 0.25
N SER A 7 8.69 -22.94 0.63
CA SER A 7 7.64 -22.47 -0.29
C SER A 7 7.67 -20.96 -0.56
N ARG A 8 8.59 -20.24 0.06
CA ARG A 8 8.68 -18.80 -0.04
C ARG A 8 9.38 -18.35 -1.32
N ARG A 9 8.84 -17.32 -1.98
CA ARG A 9 9.48 -16.73 -3.14
C ARG A 9 10.81 -16.07 -2.74
N PRO A 10 11.87 -16.27 -3.55
CA PRO A 10 13.13 -15.58 -3.32
C PRO A 10 12.97 -14.05 -3.33
N LEU A 11 13.75 -13.34 -2.51
CA LEU A 11 13.76 -11.87 -2.51
C LEU A 11 14.05 -11.25 -3.87
N VAL A 12 14.84 -11.94 -4.70
CA VAL A 12 15.13 -11.51 -6.07
C VAL A 12 13.86 -11.41 -6.93
N GLU A 13 12.90 -12.32 -6.76
CA GLU A 13 11.62 -12.25 -7.46
C GLU A 13 10.76 -11.08 -6.99
N LEU A 14 10.75 -10.78 -5.69
CA LEU A 14 10.07 -9.60 -5.16
C LEU A 14 10.68 -8.30 -5.71
N ARG A 15 12.00 -8.24 -5.89
CA ARG A 15 12.69 -7.11 -6.47
C ARG A 15 12.30 -6.86 -7.92
N PHE A 16 12.22 -7.90 -8.74
CA PHE A 16 11.76 -7.77 -10.13
C PHE A 16 10.28 -7.43 -10.21
N ALA A 17 9.45 -8.10 -9.41
CA ALA A 17 8.00 -7.89 -9.43
C ALA A 17 7.61 -6.44 -9.13
N ILE A 18 8.30 -5.76 -8.22
CA ILE A 18 7.97 -4.36 -7.90
C ILE A 18 8.29 -3.43 -9.06
N CYS A 19 9.38 -3.67 -9.79
CA CYS A 19 9.74 -2.85 -10.95
C CYS A 19 8.71 -3.00 -12.07
N ASP A 20 8.28 -4.22 -12.38
CA ASP A 20 7.25 -4.49 -13.38
C ASP A 20 5.90 -3.88 -12.98
N ASN A 21 5.54 -4.01 -11.70
CA ASN A 21 4.32 -3.40 -11.16
C ASN A 21 4.38 -1.87 -11.26
N LEU A 22 5.50 -1.25 -10.91
CA LEU A 22 5.66 0.21 -11.01
C LEU A 22 5.55 0.69 -12.46
N LEU A 23 6.14 -0.03 -13.43
CA LEU A 23 6.00 0.29 -14.86
C LEU A 23 4.53 0.24 -15.29
N THR A 24 3.80 -0.79 -14.88
CA THR A 24 2.38 -0.94 -15.17
C THR A 24 1.56 0.20 -14.56
N LEU A 25 1.75 0.50 -13.27
CA LEU A 25 1.05 1.57 -12.58
C LEU A 25 1.36 2.95 -13.22
N THR A 26 2.62 3.18 -13.59
CA THR A 26 3.04 4.41 -14.26
C THR A 26 2.39 4.58 -15.63
N ALA A 27 2.31 3.51 -16.43
CA ALA A 27 1.63 3.53 -17.73
C ALA A 27 0.14 3.82 -17.60
N LEU A 28 -0.52 3.19 -16.62
CA LEU A 28 -1.94 3.44 -16.31
C LEU A 28 -2.19 4.88 -15.85
N ALA A 29 -1.30 5.43 -15.02
CA ALA A 29 -1.39 6.83 -14.57
C ALA A 29 -1.22 7.81 -15.74
N LYS A 30 -0.23 7.61 -16.61
CA LYS A 30 -0.01 8.44 -17.81
C LYS A 30 -1.20 8.44 -18.75
N SER A 31 -1.86 7.30 -18.93
CA SER A 31 -3.08 7.16 -19.73
C SER A 31 -4.36 7.56 -18.99
N LYS A 32 -4.28 7.97 -17.73
CA LYS A 32 -5.41 8.24 -16.83
C LYS A 32 -6.42 7.09 -16.76
N SER A 33 -5.96 5.87 -16.92
CA SER A 33 -6.77 4.65 -16.87
C SER A 33 -6.99 4.18 -15.43
N TRP A 34 -7.49 5.08 -14.56
CA TRP A 34 -7.63 4.88 -13.12
C TRP A 34 -8.43 3.64 -12.74
N HIS A 35 -9.51 3.33 -13.48
CA HIS A 35 -10.34 2.15 -13.27
C HIS A 35 -9.59 0.82 -13.44
N LYS A 36 -8.45 0.83 -14.14
CA LYS A 36 -7.63 -0.38 -14.35
C LYS A 36 -6.67 -0.66 -13.19
N PHE A 37 -6.48 0.28 -12.29
CA PHE A 37 -5.62 0.08 -11.12
C PHE A 37 -6.12 -1.08 -10.24
N ASP A 38 -7.42 -1.27 -10.12
CA ASP A 38 -7.98 -2.38 -9.34
C ASP A 38 -7.82 -3.74 -9.98
N LEU A 39 -7.65 -3.77 -11.30
CA LEU A 39 -7.39 -5.00 -12.05
C LEU A 39 -5.92 -5.44 -11.90
N THR A 40 -5.05 -4.58 -11.37
CA THR A 40 -3.64 -4.95 -11.11
C THR A 40 -3.55 -5.86 -9.88
N ASN A 41 -3.04 -7.07 -10.07
CA ASN A 41 -2.88 -8.04 -8.98
C ASN A 41 -1.53 -7.82 -8.26
N CYS A 42 -1.24 -6.60 -7.87
CA CYS A 42 0.08 -6.20 -7.38
C CYS A 42 0.19 -6.08 -5.85
N ASN A 43 -0.88 -6.36 -5.08
CA ASN A 43 -0.90 -6.06 -3.65
C ASN A 43 0.25 -6.74 -2.89
N CYS A 44 0.37 -8.06 -2.96
CA CYS A 44 1.34 -8.81 -2.15
C CYS A 44 2.79 -8.65 -2.63
N SER A 45 3.00 -8.41 -3.93
CA SER A 45 4.34 -8.26 -4.51
C SER A 45 4.85 -6.82 -4.44
N THR A 46 3.95 -5.84 -4.43
CA THR A 46 4.30 -4.41 -4.34
C THR A 46 4.35 -3.93 -2.90
N PHE A 47 3.42 -4.38 -2.07
CA PHE A 47 3.30 -4.03 -0.66
C PHE A 47 3.40 -5.30 0.20
N PRO A 48 4.61 -5.86 0.38
CA PRO A 48 4.76 -7.10 1.12
C PRO A 48 4.32 -6.94 2.58
N VAL A 49 3.70 -7.98 3.12
CA VAL A 49 3.25 -8.08 4.51
C VAL A 49 3.71 -9.40 5.13
N ASP A 50 3.49 -9.57 6.42
CA ASP A 50 3.90 -10.75 7.19
C ASP A 50 2.82 -11.83 7.29
N ASP A 51 1.58 -11.51 6.93
CA ASP A 51 0.40 -12.37 7.15
C ASP A 51 -0.59 -12.40 5.97
N SER A 52 -0.10 -12.31 4.73
CA SER A 52 -0.99 -12.36 3.58
C SER A 52 -1.56 -13.77 3.34
N PHE A 53 -2.71 -13.82 2.65
CA PHE A 53 -3.27 -15.09 2.16
C PHE A 53 -2.43 -15.74 1.03
N LYS A 54 -1.37 -15.07 0.57
CA LYS A 54 -0.34 -15.60 -0.32
C LYS A 54 0.98 -15.74 0.43
N PRO A 55 1.20 -16.82 1.18
CA PRO A 55 2.35 -16.99 2.06
C PRO A 55 3.70 -16.83 1.37
N ASP A 56 3.76 -17.14 0.07
CA ASP A 56 4.97 -17.04 -0.74
C ASP A 56 5.54 -15.60 -0.81
N TYR A 57 4.68 -14.60 -0.61
CA TYR A 57 5.04 -13.18 -0.62
C TYR A 57 5.22 -12.59 0.78
N ASN A 58 5.01 -13.40 1.85
CA ASN A 58 5.20 -12.91 3.21
C ASN A 58 6.66 -12.62 3.48
N VAL A 59 6.91 -11.49 4.14
CA VAL A 59 8.24 -11.04 4.52
C VAL A 59 8.47 -11.22 6.01
N TRP A 60 9.72 -11.50 6.36
CA TRP A 60 10.21 -11.58 7.72
C TRP A 60 11.03 -10.35 8.05
N PHE A 61 11.37 -10.15 9.29
CA PHE A 61 12.14 -8.98 9.73
C PHE A 61 13.42 -8.76 8.89
N GLN A 62 14.20 -9.82 8.63
CA GLN A 62 15.42 -9.71 7.84
C GLN A 62 15.13 -9.30 6.39
N ASP A 63 14.02 -9.76 5.80
CA ASP A 63 13.65 -9.37 4.43
C ASP A 63 13.30 -7.89 4.35
N VAL A 64 12.63 -7.36 5.36
CA VAL A 64 12.33 -5.92 5.45
C VAL A 64 13.62 -5.12 5.49
N VAL A 65 14.60 -5.55 6.27
CA VAL A 65 15.92 -4.90 6.34
C VAL A 65 16.61 -4.93 4.98
N ASP A 66 16.65 -6.10 4.33
CA ASP A 66 17.33 -6.29 3.05
C ASP A 66 16.66 -5.52 1.91
N LEU A 67 15.32 -5.50 1.87
CA LEU A 67 14.55 -4.76 0.87
C LEU A 67 14.70 -3.24 1.07
N LYS A 68 14.71 -2.76 2.29
CA LYS A 68 14.96 -1.33 2.57
C LYS A 68 16.37 -0.89 2.21
N ALA A 69 17.35 -1.78 2.31
CA ALA A 69 18.73 -1.49 1.91
C ALA A 69 18.91 -1.44 0.39
N ASP A 70 18.00 -2.03 -0.37
CA ASP A 70 17.97 -1.93 -1.83
C ASP A 70 17.28 -0.62 -2.24
N SER A 71 18.08 0.38 -2.60
CA SER A 71 17.60 1.73 -2.90
C SER A 71 16.63 1.78 -4.11
N GLU A 72 16.85 0.92 -5.10
CA GLU A 72 15.98 0.83 -6.29
C GLU A 72 14.63 0.25 -5.92
N TRP A 73 14.61 -0.87 -5.20
CA TRP A 73 13.40 -1.48 -4.70
C TRP A 73 12.61 -0.51 -3.81
N TYR A 74 13.30 0.12 -2.85
CA TYR A 74 12.66 1.01 -1.88
C TYR A 74 12.08 2.26 -2.53
N SER A 75 12.78 2.82 -3.53
CA SER A 75 12.26 3.93 -4.33
C SER A 75 11.00 3.54 -5.10
N ALA A 76 11.00 2.37 -5.78
CA ALA A 76 9.83 1.85 -6.48
C ALA A 76 8.65 1.57 -5.54
N TYR A 77 8.94 1.06 -4.35
CA TYR A 77 7.97 0.83 -3.29
C TYR A 77 7.26 2.13 -2.88
N LEU A 78 8.01 3.20 -2.58
CA LEU A 78 7.44 4.49 -2.21
C LEU A 78 6.66 5.15 -3.35
N GLN A 79 7.15 5.07 -4.58
CA GLN A 79 6.43 5.59 -5.76
C GLN A 79 5.10 4.88 -5.97
N SER A 80 5.04 3.58 -5.72
CA SER A 80 3.80 2.79 -5.85
C SER A 80 2.70 3.27 -4.89
N PHE A 81 3.04 3.68 -3.66
CA PHE A 81 2.07 4.33 -2.76
C PHE A 81 1.44 5.57 -3.39
N SER A 82 2.28 6.46 -3.91
CA SER A 82 1.81 7.72 -4.52
C SER A 82 0.88 7.48 -5.70
N LEU A 83 1.19 6.50 -6.56
CA LEU A 83 0.37 6.17 -7.72
C LEU A 83 -0.97 5.55 -7.32
N ILE A 84 -1.00 4.67 -6.33
CA ILE A 84 -2.26 4.09 -5.83
C ILE A 84 -3.11 5.17 -5.17
N LEU A 85 -2.54 6.03 -4.33
CA LEU A 85 -3.27 7.15 -3.73
C LEU A 85 -3.86 8.07 -4.81
N LEU A 86 -3.09 8.39 -5.84
CA LEU A 86 -3.55 9.19 -6.96
C LEU A 86 -4.73 8.53 -7.71
N SER A 87 -4.71 7.20 -7.85
CA SER A 87 -5.81 6.45 -8.46
C SER A 87 -7.10 6.52 -7.64
N TRP A 88 -7.01 6.84 -6.37
CA TRP A 88 -8.15 7.04 -5.46
C TRP A 88 -8.55 8.50 -5.27
N GLY A 89 -7.84 9.43 -5.91
CA GLY A 89 -8.13 10.87 -5.82
C GLY A 89 -7.40 11.59 -4.70
N PHE A 90 -6.26 11.05 -4.25
CA PHE A 90 -5.46 11.62 -3.16
C PHE A 90 -4.02 11.89 -3.60
N GLU A 91 -3.44 12.94 -3.04
CA GLU A 91 -2.00 13.23 -3.13
C GLU A 91 -1.18 12.24 -2.29
N ALA A 92 0.14 12.26 -2.46
CA ALA A 92 1.05 11.38 -1.73
C ALA A 92 1.01 11.57 -0.19
N ASP A 93 0.56 12.72 0.28
CA ASP A 93 0.37 13.03 1.71
C ASP A 93 -1.03 12.67 2.25
N GLY A 94 -1.89 12.11 1.39
CA GLY A 94 -3.26 11.71 1.73
C GLY A 94 -4.31 12.82 1.63
N THR A 95 -3.94 14.02 1.20
CA THR A 95 -4.92 15.09 0.93
C THR A 95 -5.67 14.86 -0.38
N ALA A 96 -6.92 15.30 -0.46
CA ALA A 96 -7.71 15.16 -1.68
C ALA A 96 -7.13 15.99 -2.83
N CYS A 97 -7.05 15.39 -4.02
CA CYS A 97 -6.55 16.07 -5.22
C CYS A 97 -7.44 17.23 -5.65
N LYS A 98 -6.80 18.30 -6.07
CA LYS A 98 -7.42 19.45 -6.74
C LYS A 98 -6.59 19.80 -7.97
N PRO A 99 -7.17 20.00 -9.16
CA PRO A 99 -8.59 19.94 -9.53
C PRO A 99 -9.08 18.52 -9.90
N ALA A 100 -10.41 18.36 -9.93
CA ALA A 100 -11.05 17.14 -10.42
C ALA A 100 -10.60 16.81 -11.86
N GLY A 101 -10.34 15.51 -12.13
CA GLY A 101 -9.91 15.00 -13.42
C GLY A 101 -8.41 14.77 -13.59
N SER A 102 -7.54 15.27 -12.68
CA SER A 102 -6.11 14.94 -12.67
C SER A 102 -5.80 13.60 -11.99
N ALA A 103 -6.74 13.06 -11.23
CA ALA A 103 -6.62 11.84 -10.44
C ALA A 103 -7.86 10.96 -10.59
N GLY A 104 -7.80 9.75 -10.07
CA GLY A 104 -8.92 8.84 -9.95
C GLY A 104 -9.92 9.24 -8.86
N ILE A 105 -10.82 8.32 -8.57
CA ILE A 105 -11.84 8.48 -7.52
C ILE A 105 -11.78 7.24 -6.63
N TRP A 106 -11.97 7.43 -5.32
CA TRP A 106 -12.06 6.32 -4.38
C TRP A 106 -13.15 5.33 -4.79
N ASN A 107 -12.75 4.07 -4.91
CA ASN A 107 -13.58 2.98 -5.44
C ASN A 107 -14.04 1.96 -4.40
N GLY A 108 -13.73 2.21 -3.12
CA GLY A 108 -14.10 1.31 -2.04
C GLY A 108 -13.12 0.15 -1.81
N ASN A 109 -11.92 0.16 -2.39
CA ASN A 109 -10.94 -0.91 -2.21
C ASN A 109 -10.26 -0.87 -0.83
N VAL A 110 -11.05 -1.15 0.20
CA VAL A 110 -10.62 -1.12 1.60
C VAL A 110 -9.57 -2.20 1.88
N SER A 111 -9.67 -3.35 1.23
CA SER A 111 -8.69 -4.44 1.38
C SER A 111 -7.29 -3.99 0.95
N ARG A 112 -7.17 -3.27 -0.16
CA ARG A 112 -5.88 -2.71 -0.61
C ARG A 112 -5.38 -1.64 0.34
N LEU A 113 -6.25 -0.75 0.81
CA LEU A 113 -5.90 0.28 1.78
C LEU A 113 -5.32 -0.33 3.06
N TYR A 114 -5.97 -1.37 3.60
CA TYR A 114 -5.48 -2.11 4.77
C TYR A 114 -4.13 -2.77 4.50
N HIS A 115 -3.99 -3.43 3.35
CA HIS A 115 -2.77 -4.13 2.97
C HIS A 115 -1.57 -3.16 2.85
N MET A 116 -1.79 -2.01 2.22
CA MET A 116 -0.79 -0.94 2.14
C MET A 116 -0.42 -0.39 3.52
N ALA A 117 -1.39 -0.16 4.39
CA ALA A 117 -1.14 0.34 5.74
C ALA A 117 -0.32 -0.67 6.58
N ARG A 118 -0.63 -1.97 6.48
CA ARG A 118 0.14 -3.03 7.15
C ARG A 118 1.58 -3.07 6.64
N SER A 119 1.76 -3.00 5.33
CA SER A 119 3.08 -2.94 4.71
C SER A 119 3.86 -1.70 5.15
N ALA A 120 3.25 -0.50 5.08
CA ALA A 120 3.89 0.74 5.52
C ALA A 120 4.32 0.68 6.99
N TRP A 121 3.52 0.07 7.85
CA TRP A 121 3.87 -0.15 9.25
C TRP A 121 5.08 -1.08 9.40
N LEU A 122 5.09 -2.22 8.73
CA LEU A 122 6.19 -3.18 8.77
C LEU A 122 7.52 -2.57 8.30
N PHE A 123 7.47 -1.77 7.24
CA PHE A 123 8.65 -1.10 6.67
C PHE A 123 9.02 0.20 7.41
N GLY A 124 8.27 0.61 8.42
CA GLY A 124 8.52 1.83 9.18
C GLY A 124 8.37 3.11 8.35
N CYS A 125 7.49 3.08 7.33
CA CYS A 125 7.22 4.21 6.43
C CYS A 125 6.16 5.14 7.05
N SER A 126 6.56 5.93 8.04
CA SER A 126 5.63 6.75 8.84
C SER A 126 4.84 7.77 8.02
N GLN A 127 5.45 8.41 7.01
CA GLN A 127 4.76 9.36 6.14
C GLN A 127 3.65 8.69 5.33
N GLN A 128 3.94 7.54 4.70
CA GLN A 128 2.95 6.77 3.95
C GLN A 128 1.84 6.25 4.85
N LEU A 129 2.19 5.80 6.04
CA LEU A 129 1.21 5.34 7.02
C LEU A 129 0.27 6.48 7.43
N LEU A 130 0.78 7.67 7.73
CA LEU A 130 -0.03 8.84 8.05
C LEU A 130 -0.94 9.26 6.89
N ALA A 131 -0.43 9.22 5.65
CA ALA A 131 -1.24 9.50 4.46
C ALA A 131 -2.40 8.52 4.32
N LEU A 132 -2.15 7.23 4.49
CA LEU A 132 -3.19 6.19 4.45
C LEU A 132 -4.20 6.35 5.58
N GLN A 133 -3.77 6.77 6.76
CA GLN A 133 -4.64 7.09 7.90
C GLN A 133 -5.58 8.23 7.57
N LEU A 134 -5.07 9.29 6.96
CA LEU A 134 -5.88 10.43 6.55
C LEU A 134 -6.91 10.00 5.50
N VAL A 135 -6.50 9.23 4.50
CA VAL A 135 -7.41 8.68 3.50
C VAL A 135 -8.50 7.83 4.16
N ALA A 136 -8.14 6.92 5.07
CA ALA A 136 -9.11 6.09 5.78
C ALA A 136 -10.16 6.93 6.54
N LYS A 137 -9.76 8.02 7.18
CA LYS A 137 -10.68 8.95 7.85
C LYS A 137 -11.61 9.64 6.86
N LEU A 138 -11.08 10.12 5.75
CA LEU A 138 -11.87 10.85 4.74
C LEU A 138 -12.90 9.94 4.05
N VAL A 139 -12.49 8.73 3.65
CA VAL A 139 -13.40 7.78 3.00
C VAL A 139 -14.44 7.23 3.97
N SER A 140 -14.10 7.07 5.26
CA SER A 140 -15.07 6.69 6.30
C SER A 140 -16.13 7.76 6.52
N ALA A 141 -15.76 9.01 6.52
CA ALA A 141 -16.69 10.14 6.67
C ALA A 141 -17.70 10.21 5.52
N THR A 142 -17.28 9.84 4.29
CA THR A 142 -18.17 9.81 3.11
C THR A 142 -19.04 8.56 3.06
N ALA A 143 -18.60 7.44 3.64
CA ALA A 143 -19.34 6.17 3.64
C ALA A 143 -20.52 6.13 4.63
N CYS A 144 -20.61 7.05 5.58
CA CYS A 144 -21.75 7.13 6.52
C CYS A 144 -23.12 7.35 5.82
N HIS A 145 -23.13 7.61 4.53
CA HIS A 145 -24.35 7.75 3.72
C HIS A 145 -24.68 6.51 2.87
N SER A 146 -23.83 5.49 2.85
CA SER A 146 -24.07 4.23 2.14
C SER A 146 -24.12 3.06 3.13
N SER A 147 -25.22 2.32 3.11
CA SER A 147 -25.57 1.21 4.01
C SER A 147 -24.72 -0.08 3.82
N SER A 148 -23.48 0.01 3.37
CA SER A 148 -22.58 -1.12 3.33
C SER A 148 -21.88 -1.23 4.69
N GLY A 149 -22.27 -2.24 5.49
CA GLY A 149 -21.81 -2.49 6.85
C GLY A 149 -20.33 -2.89 6.98
N PHE A 150 -19.44 -2.14 6.34
CA PHE A 150 -18.00 -2.32 6.52
C PHE A 150 -17.52 -1.48 7.70
N ASP A 151 -17.06 -2.15 8.75
CA ASP A 151 -16.54 -1.50 9.95
C ASP A 151 -15.15 -0.89 9.68
N HIS A 152 -15.14 0.38 9.29
CA HIS A 152 -13.92 1.16 9.10
C HIS A 152 -13.11 1.33 10.41
N SER A 153 -13.69 0.99 11.58
CA SER A 153 -12.99 1.05 12.85
C SER A 153 -11.81 0.08 12.90
N VAL A 154 -11.86 -1.01 12.12
CA VAL A 154 -10.75 -1.95 11.98
C VAL A 154 -9.53 -1.28 11.34
N LEU A 155 -9.74 -0.47 10.30
CA LEU A 155 -8.67 0.32 9.69
C LEU A 155 -8.07 1.31 10.67
N LEU A 156 -8.90 1.97 11.46
CA LEU A 156 -8.45 2.91 12.49
C LEU A 156 -7.70 2.22 13.63
N ARG A 157 -8.03 0.99 13.99
CA ARG A 157 -7.32 0.23 15.04
C ARG A 157 -5.93 -0.23 14.63
N PHE A 158 -5.72 -0.60 13.37
CA PHE A 158 -4.38 -0.96 12.87
C PHE A 158 -3.54 0.26 12.50
N VAL A 159 -4.17 1.38 12.40
CA VAL A 159 -3.61 2.65 11.99
C VAL A 159 -3.28 3.54 13.21
N ILE A 160 -3.56 3.08 14.44
CA ILE A 160 -3.24 3.76 15.68
C ILE A 160 -2.62 2.75 16.66
N PRO A 161 -1.68 3.14 17.45
CA PRO A 161 -0.61 4.10 17.33
C PRO A 161 0.72 3.38 17.39
N VAL A 162 1.63 3.66 16.55
CA VAL A 162 2.98 3.65 17.08
C VAL A 162 3.15 5.01 17.75
N SER A 163 2.78 5.07 19.01
CA SER A 163 3.50 5.93 19.93
C SER A 163 4.95 5.51 19.78
N ILE A 164 5.69 6.21 18.93
CA ILE A 164 7.14 6.14 18.94
C ILE A 164 7.51 6.62 20.32
N LYS A 165 7.73 5.67 21.22
CA LYS A 165 8.50 5.95 22.42
C LYS A 165 9.88 6.29 21.90
N ASN A 166 10.15 7.58 21.79
CA ASN A 166 11.50 8.09 21.68
C ASN A 166 12.25 7.54 22.88
N GLY A 167 13.10 6.54 22.63
CA GLY A 167 14.14 6.11 23.53
C GLY A 167 15.42 6.76 23.06
#